data_09490c080797309baf7526f551bd984a
#
_entry.id   09490c080797309baf7526f551bd984a
#
_cell.length_a   1.000
_cell.length_b   1.000
_cell.length_c   1.000
_cell.angle_alpha   90.00
_cell.angle_beta   90.00
_cell.angle_gamma   90.00
#
_symmetry.space_group_name_H-M   'P 1'
#
loop_
_entity.id
_entity.type
_entity.pdbx_description
1 polymer ?
#
loop_
_entity_poly.entity_id
_entity_poly.type
_entity_poly.pdbx_seq_one_letter_code
_entity_poly.pdbx_strand_id
1 'polypeptide(L)'
;MSSWFSISKQLSNSKLSHYLLEEEVIMNWDTLKKCILILVLGCCVNLIWLVWETYVLLNSEYWHVVNVQLLRHKLVINSIFFITLLGLIYPCYALQKQAWVQRFLPYIAIGILIISLCYNGYMIGVFSPVTMVIYICLIAVGLVLFERKIVYAMLVPATCFLTFSGYLSFIDVIPYAPIFQIDGQLFLNGFWLLS
;
A
#
# COMPACT_ATOMS: atom_id res chain seq x y z
N MET A 1 28.15 35.77 24.55
CA MET A 1 26.84 35.14 24.27
C MET A 1 26.57 34.90 22.78
N SER A 2 27.34 35.49 21.86
CA SER A 2 27.12 35.39 20.37
C SER A 2 27.71 34.14 19.68
N SER A 3 28.70 33.45 20.31
CA SER A 3 29.35 32.31 19.67
C SER A 3 28.52 31.02 19.64
N TRP A 4 27.69 30.78 20.65
CA TRP A 4 26.84 29.58 20.73
C TRP A 4 25.74 29.58 19.68
N PHE A 5 25.15 30.74 19.35
CA PHE A 5 24.14 30.89 18.31
C PHE A 5 24.70 30.62 16.90
N SER A 6 25.94 30.94 16.64
CA SER A 6 26.60 30.70 15.36
C SER A 6 26.89 29.21 15.14
N ILE A 7 27.30 28.48 16.16
CA ILE A 7 27.63 27.05 16.07
C ILE A 7 26.36 26.21 15.91
N SER A 8 25.28 26.54 16.63
CA SER A 8 24.01 25.83 16.50
C SER A 8 23.37 26.01 15.11
N LYS A 9 23.49 27.20 14.53
CA LYS A 9 22.99 27.52 13.19
C LYS A 9 23.80 26.80 12.09
N GLN A 10 25.12 26.65 12.30
CA GLN A 10 26.01 25.96 11.36
C GLN A 10 25.81 24.44 11.39
N LEU A 11 25.56 23.83 12.58
CA LEU A 11 25.25 22.43 12.76
C LEU A 11 23.83 22.08 12.21
N SER A 12 22.87 22.96 12.42
CA SER A 12 21.51 22.81 11.84
C SER A 12 21.54 22.88 10.32
N ASN A 13 22.27 23.83 9.73
CA ASN A 13 22.41 23.97 8.29
C ASN A 13 23.11 22.78 7.63
N SER A 14 24.14 22.20 8.28
CA SER A 14 24.87 21.05 7.73
C SER A 14 24.02 19.77 7.72
N LYS A 15 23.28 19.51 8.78
CA LYS A 15 22.34 18.38 8.82
C LYS A 15 21.16 18.59 7.88
N LEU A 16 20.58 19.78 7.86
CA LEU A 16 19.47 20.10 6.95
C LEU A 16 19.91 20.02 5.48
N SER A 17 21.11 20.51 5.15
CA SER A 17 21.65 20.39 3.78
C SER A 17 21.94 18.95 3.39
N HIS A 18 22.36 18.09 4.32
CA HIS A 18 22.55 16.67 4.04
C HIS A 18 21.21 15.95 3.76
N TYR A 19 20.18 16.24 4.57
CA TYR A 19 18.84 15.71 4.32
C TYR A 19 18.22 16.23 3.01
N LEU A 20 18.38 17.52 2.71
CA LEU A 20 17.88 18.11 1.45
C LEU A 20 18.63 17.56 0.23
N LEU A 21 19.93 17.27 0.34
CA LEU A 21 20.70 16.62 -0.71
C LEU A 21 20.26 15.16 -0.94
N GLU A 22 19.89 14.42 0.12
CA GLU A 22 19.34 13.07 0.00
C GLU A 22 17.94 13.10 -0.64
N GLU A 23 17.08 14.06 -0.31
CA GLU A 23 15.79 14.26 -0.99
C GLU A 23 15.97 14.62 -2.48
N GLU A 24 16.90 15.52 -2.82
CA GLU A 24 17.22 15.84 -4.22
C GLU A 24 17.72 14.62 -4.99
N VAL A 25 18.46 13.71 -4.36
CA VAL A 25 18.95 12.49 -5.01
C VAL A 25 17.79 11.57 -5.41
N ILE A 26 16.79 11.36 -4.54
CA ILE A 26 15.63 10.51 -4.85
C ILE A 26 14.71 11.19 -5.86
N MET A 27 14.51 12.49 -5.77
CA MET A 27 13.67 13.24 -6.71
C MET A 27 14.24 13.25 -8.13
N ASN A 28 15.58 13.24 -8.26
CA ASN A 28 16.29 13.18 -9.55
C ASN A 28 16.43 11.75 -10.10
N TRP A 29 15.91 10.73 -9.44
CA TRP A 29 15.94 9.37 -9.96
C TRP A 29 15.08 9.24 -11.22
N ASP A 30 15.55 8.41 -12.15
CA ASP A 30 14.76 7.96 -13.29
C ASP A 30 13.44 7.35 -12.83
N THR A 31 12.37 7.58 -13.58
CA THR A 31 11.02 7.05 -13.28
C THR A 31 11.04 5.55 -13.01
N LEU A 32 11.88 4.77 -13.72
CA LEU A 32 11.99 3.33 -13.49
C LEU A 32 12.67 2.96 -12.17
N LYS A 33 13.63 3.75 -11.69
CA LYS A 33 14.23 3.54 -10.35
C LYS A 33 13.19 3.78 -9.26
N LYS A 34 12.35 4.81 -9.43
CA LYS A 34 11.22 5.07 -8.54
C LYS A 34 10.19 3.93 -8.57
N CYS A 35 9.96 3.34 -9.77
CA CYS A 35 9.12 2.15 -9.90
C CYS A 35 9.68 0.96 -9.13
N ILE A 36 10.99 0.70 -9.22
CA ILE A 36 11.62 -0.38 -8.46
C ILE A 36 11.41 -0.18 -6.95
N LEU A 37 11.60 1.05 -6.46
CA LEU A 37 11.39 1.36 -5.04
C LEU A 37 9.96 1.05 -4.60
N ILE A 38 8.96 1.51 -5.34
CA ILE A 38 7.55 1.28 -4.98
C ILE A 38 7.15 -0.20 -5.12
N LEU A 39 7.71 -0.91 -6.09
CA LEU A 39 7.52 -2.35 -6.24
C LEU A 39 8.11 -3.13 -5.06
N VAL A 40 9.31 -2.76 -4.60
CA VAL A 40 9.93 -3.37 -3.41
C VAL A 40 9.09 -3.10 -2.18
N LEU A 41 8.63 -1.87 -1.96
CA LEU A 41 7.71 -1.54 -0.86
C LEU A 41 6.41 -2.35 -0.94
N GLY A 42 5.84 -2.48 -2.14
CA GLY A 42 4.67 -3.31 -2.38
C GLY A 42 4.91 -4.79 -2.08
N CYS A 43 6.07 -5.33 -2.45
CA CYS A 43 6.47 -6.68 -2.09
C CYS A 43 6.58 -6.86 -0.58
N CYS A 44 7.17 -5.90 0.14
CA CYS A 44 7.27 -5.96 1.60
C CYS A 44 5.88 -5.99 2.25
N VAL A 45 4.96 -5.13 1.81
CA VAL A 45 3.58 -5.11 2.33
C VAL A 45 2.87 -6.44 2.04
N ASN A 46 2.96 -6.95 0.80
CA ASN A 46 2.35 -8.24 0.46
C ASN A 46 2.99 -9.41 1.23
N LEU A 47 4.29 -9.37 1.50
CA LEU A 47 4.96 -10.38 2.32
C LEU A 47 4.44 -10.40 3.75
N ILE A 48 4.21 -9.23 4.35
CA ILE A 48 3.61 -9.11 5.69
C ILE A 48 2.23 -9.77 5.70
N TRP A 49 1.40 -9.52 4.67
CA TRP A 49 0.09 -10.17 4.54
C TRP A 49 0.20 -11.67 4.41
N LEU A 50 1.10 -12.20 3.57
CA LEU A 50 1.31 -13.64 3.39
C LEU A 50 1.76 -14.31 4.69
N VAL A 51 2.64 -13.66 5.46
CA VAL A 51 3.09 -14.17 6.76
C VAL A 51 1.92 -14.22 7.75
N TRP A 52 1.12 -13.14 7.82
CA TRP A 52 -0.06 -13.10 8.70
C TRP A 52 -1.10 -14.15 8.32
N GLU A 53 -1.45 -14.26 7.04
CA GLU A 53 -2.41 -15.25 6.54
C GLU A 53 -1.97 -16.69 6.82
N THR A 54 -0.69 -16.97 6.58
CA THR A 54 -0.10 -18.28 6.87
C THR A 54 -0.12 -18.57 8.37
N TYR A 55 0.22 -17.59 9.20
CA TYR A 55 0.19 -17.71 10.66
C TYR A 55 -1.22 -18.04 11.16
N VAL A 56 -2.24 -17.33 10.69
CA VAL A 56 -3.63 -17.59 11.07
C VAL A 56 -4.10 -18.96 10.60
N LEU A 57 -3.71 -19.40 9.39
CA LEU A 57 -4.07 -20.73 8.89
C LEU A 57 -3.42 -21.89 9.66
N LEU A 58 -2.21 -21.68 10.19
CA LEU A 58 -1.51 -22.68 10.99
C LEU A 58 -2.02 -22.79 12.42
N ASN A 59 -2.66 -21.73 12.95
CA ASN A 59 -3.15 -21.69 14.32
C ASN A 59 -4.69 -21.79 14.35
N SER A 60 -5.20 -22.97 14.65
CA SER A 60 -6.64 -23.25 14.69
C SER A 60 -7.42 -22.44 15.73
N GLU A 61 -6.73 -21.84 16.70
CA GLU A 61 -7.33 -20.96 17.72
C GLU A 61 -8.03 -19.74 17.09
N TYR A 62 -7.57 -19.27 15.92
CA TYR A 62 -8.15 -18.10 15.24
C TYR A 62 -9.29 -18.45 14.28
N TRP A 63 -9.58 -19.75 14.04
CA TRP A 63 -10.54 -20.17 13.04
C TRP A 63 -12.00 -19.85 13.42
N HIS A 64 -12.27 -19.58 14.69
CA HIS A 64 -13.59 -19.14 15.14
C HIS A 64 -13.87 -17.65 14.81
N VAL A 65 -12.81 -16.86 14.51
CA VAL A 65 -12.93 -15.42 14.18
C VAL A 65 -12.83 -15.18 12.67
N VAL A 66 -12.24 -16.12 11.94
CA VAL A 66 -11.86 -15.93 10.53
C VAL A 66 -12.52 -16.97 9.63
N ASN A 67 -13.04 -16.54 8.49
CA ASN A 67 -13.50 -17.44 7.44
C ASN A 67 -12.29 -18.13 6.76
N VAL A 68 -11.98 -19.34 7.21
CA VAL A 68 -10.82 -20.12 6.77
C VAL A 68 -10.82 -20.38 5.26
N GLN A 69 -12.00 -20.59 4.67
CA GLN A 69 -12.10 -20.83 3.24
C GLN A 69 -11.73 -19.58 2.43
N LEU A 70 -12.26 -18.42 2.82
CA LEU A 70 -11.91 -17.14 2.21
C LEU A 70 -10.44 -16.79 2.44
N LEU A 71 -9.90 -17.09 3.63
CA LEU A 71 -8.50 -16.85 3.95
C LEU A 71 -7.56 -17.66 3.05
N ARG A 72 -7.89 -18.93 2.75
CA ARG A 72 -7.13 -19.75 1.80
C ARG A 72 -7.14 -19.16 0.39
N HIS A 73 -8.30 -18.71 -0.10
CA HIS A 73 -8.39 -18.03 -1.40
C HIS A 73 -7.57 -16.74 -1.43
N LYS A 74 -7.66 -15.96 -0.34
CA LYS A 74 -6.90 -14.72 -0.21
C LYS A 74 -5.40 -14.96 -0.23
N LEU A 75 -4.91 -16.00 0.45
CA LEU A 75 -3.49 -16.41 0.43
C LEU A 75 -3.00 -16.69 -1.00
N VAL A 76 -3.79 -17.43 -1.80
CA VAL A 76 -3.45 -17.70 -3.21
C VAL A 76 -3.39 -16.41 -4.03
N ILE A 77 -4.38 -15.53 -3.89
CA ILE A 77 -4.44 -14.27 -4.63
C ILE A 77 -3.28 -13.34 -4.23
N ASN A 78 -2.99 -13.22 -2.94
CA ASN A 78 -1.86 -12.41 -2.46
C ASN A 78 -0.51 -12.99 -2.90
N SER A 79 -0.38 -14.32 -2.99
CA SER A 79 0.81 -14.97 -3.57
C SER A 79 0.99 -14.60 -5.05
N ILE A 80 -0.11 -14.56 -5.82
CA ILE A 80 -0.08 -14.14 -7.23
C ILE A 80 0.33 -12.65 -7.32
N PHE A 81 -0.22 -11.77 -6.49
CA PHE A 81 0.21 -10.37 -6.45
C PHE A 81 1.69 -10.25 -6.13
N PHE A 82 2.17 -10.96 -5.11
CA PHE A 82 3.57 -10.94 -4.70
C PHE A 82 4.51 -11.37 -5.83
N ILE A 83 4.22 -12.50 -6.49
CA ILE A 83 5.00 -13.01 -7.62
C ILE A 83 4.96 -12.01 -8.80
N THR A 84 3.79 -11.41 -9.06
CA THR A 84 3.64 -10.43 -10.15
C THR A 84 4.46 -9.16 -9.87
N LEU A 85 4.44 -8.64 -8.64
CA LEU A 85 5.23 -7.48 -8.25
C LEU A 85 6.74 -7.77 -8.35
N LEU A 86 7.19 -8.95 -7.88
CA LEU A 86 8.58 -9.38 -8.05
C LEU A 86 8.96 -9.51 -9.53
N GLY A 87 8.07 -10.09 -10.33
CA GLY A 87 8.28 -10.24 -11.78
C GLY A 87 8.40 -8.91 -12.52
N LEU A 88 7.72 -7.85 -12.05
CA LEU A 88 7.81 -6.50 -12.63
C LEU A 88 9.13 -5.79 -12.32
N ILE A 89 9.86 -6.18 -11.29
CA ILE A 89 11.18 -5.61 -10.99
C ILE A 89 12.17 -5.92 -12.13
N TYR A 90 12.08 -7.13 -12.71
CA TYR A 90 12.98 -7.54 -13.79
C TYR A 90 12.90 -6.64 -15.03
N PRO A 91 11.72 -6.36 -15.65
CA PRO A 91 11.65 -5.45 -16.79
C PRO A 91 12.02 -4.01 -16.43
N CYS A 92 11.78 -3.54 -15.19
CA CYS A 92 12.26 -2.23 -14.74
C CYS A 92 13.79 -2.12 -14.84
N TYR A 93 14.50 -3.22 -14.56
CA TYR A 93 15.97 -3.25 -14.59
C TYR A 93 16.51 -3.59 -15.99
N ALA A 94 16.01 -4.66 -16.62
CA ALA A 94 16.57 -5.17 -17.87
C ALA A 94 16.18 -4.34 -19.10
N LEU A 95 14.99 -3.75 -19.12
CA LEU A 95 14.44 -3.04 -20.28
C LEU A 95 14.38 -1.53 -20.09
N GLN A 96 15.17 -0.98 -19.18
CA GLN A 96 15.16 0.45 -18.84
C GLN A 96 15.45 1.40 -20.00
N LYS A 97 16.12 0.92 -21.08
CA LYS A 97 16.43 1.72 -22.27
C LYS A 97 15.28 1.80 -23.29
N GLN A 98 14.24 0.98 -23.12
CA GLN A 98 13.12 0.95 -24.07
C GLN A 98 12.10 2.03 -23.74
N ALA A 99 11.79 2.90 -24.69
CA ALA A 99 10.89 4.03 -24.49
C ALA A 99 9.47 3.62 -24.06
N TRP A 100 8.94 2.51 -24.55
CA TRP A 100 7.62 2.02 -24.15
C TRP A 100 7.60 1.55 -22.68
N VAL A 101 8.70 0.94 -22.20
CA VAL A 101 8.85 0.50 -20.80
C VAL A 101 8.83 1.71 -19.88
N GLN A 102 9.61 2.74 -20.20
CA GLN A 102 9.64 3.98 -19.42
C GLN A 102 8.26 4.66 -19.36
N ARG A 103 7.47 4.55 -20.43
CA ARG A 103 6.15 5.18 -20.50
C ARG A 103 5.05 4.40 -19.80
N PHE A 104 4.97 3.08 -20.00
CA PHE A 104 3.82 2.27 -19.57
C PHE A 104 4.05 1.51 -18.27
N LEU A 105 5.28 1.09 -17.98
CA LEU A 105 5.58 0.27 -16.81
C LEU A 105 5.23 0.93 -15.47
N PRO A 106 5.42 2.25 -15.27
CA PRO A 106 4.95 2.92 -14.07
C PRO A 106 3.44 2.79 -13.83
N TYR A 107 2.64 2.93 -14.88
CA TYR A 107 1.18 2.77 -14.77
C TYR A 107 0.80 1.33 -14.40
N ILE A 108 1.46 0.34 -15.01
CA ILE A 108 1.21 -1.08 -14.72
C ILE A 108 1.59 -1.39 -13.26
N ALA A 109 2.77 -0.97 -12.83
CA ALA A 109 3.27 -1.22 -11.48
C ALA A 109 2.34 -0.61 -10.41
N ILE A 110 2.01 0.68 -10.55
CA ILE A 110 1.12 1.36 -9.63
C ILE A 110 -0.30 0.77 -9.70
N GLY A 111 -0.78 0.43 -10.90
CA GLY A 111 -2.09 -0.18 -11.10
C GLY A 111 -2.24 -1.51 -10.35
N ILE A 112 -1.25 -2.39 -10.44
CA ILE A 112 -1.26 -3.69 -9.73
C ILE A 112 -1.20 -3.48 -8.21
N LEU A 113 -0.40 -2.52 -7.73
CA LEU A 113 -0.35 -2.18 -6.30
C LEU A 113 -1.70 -1.69 -5.79
N ILE A 114 -2.39 -0.83 -6.55
CA ILE A 114 -3.70 -0.31 -6.19
C ILE A 114 -4.76 -1.41 -6.20
N ILE A 115 -4.74 -2.31 -7.20
CA ILE A 115 -5.66 -3.45 -7.25
C ILE A 115 -5.43 -4.36 -6.03
N SER A 116 -4.17 -4.64 -5.69
CA SER A 116 -3.83 -5.39 -4.48
C SER A 116 -4.32 -4.70 -3.21
N LEU A 117 -4.16 -3.37 -3.10
CA LEU A 117 -4.65 -2.58 -1.98
C LEU A 117 -6.18 -2.62 -1.88
N CYS A 118 -6.89 -2.40 -2.98
CA CYS A 118 -8.35 -2.42 -3.03
C CYS A 118 -8.90 -3.80 -2.62
N TYR A 119 -8.30 -4.87 -3.13
CA TYR A 119 -8.65 -6.24 -2.78
C TYR A 119 -8.42 -6.53 -1.29
N ASN A 120 -7.24 -6.21 -0.77
CA ASN A 120 -6.92 -6.41 0.65
C ASN A 120 -7.78 -5.52 1.54
N GLY A 121 -8.02 -4.27 1.15
CA GLY A 121 -8.88 -3.33 1.86
C GLY A 121 -10.33 -3.81 1.95
N TYR A 122 -10.87 -4.36 0.87
CA TYR A 122 -12.21 -4.96 0.88
C TYR A 122 -12.28 -6.18 1.81
N MET A 123 -11.28 -7.08 1.73
CA MET A 123 -11.27 -8.32 2.53
C MET A 123 -11.20 -8.08 4.05
N ILE A 124 -10.51 -7.03 4.48
CA ILE A 124 -10.29 -6.72 5.91
C ILE A 124 -11.31 -5.70 6.42
N GLY A 125 -11.88 -4.97 5.52
CA GLY A 125 -12.80 -3.86 5.78
C GLY A 125 -12.24 -2.54 5.27
N VAL A 126 -13.02 -1.89 4.42
CA VAL A 126 -12.64 -0.65 3.72
C VAL A 126 -12.28 0.46 4.70
N PHE A 127 -13.02 0.58 5.81
CA PHE A 127 -12.82 1.60 6.85
C PHE A 127 -11.94 1.13 8.00
N SER A 128 -11.25 -0.02 7.87
CA SER A 128 -10.33 -0.45 8.92
C SER A 128 -9.15 0.52 9.02
N PRO A 129 -8.63 0.80 10.23
CA PRO A 129 -7.48 1.69 10.42
C PRO A 129 -6.28 1.28 9.56
N VAL A 130 -6.05 -0.03 9.42
CA VAL A 130 -4.95 -0.58 8.61
C VAL A 130 -5.10 -0.21 7.14
N THR A 131 -6.30 -0.39 6.56
CA THR A 131 -6.59 -0.02 5.17
C THR A 131 -6.39 1.47 4.94
N MET A 132 -6.89 2.31 5.85
CA MET A 132 -6.78 3.77 5.74
C MET A 132 -5.34 4.25 5.85
N VAL A 133 -4.55 3.73 6.79
CA VAL A 133 -3.13 4.09 6.94
C VAL A 133 -2.34 3.70 5.71
N ILE A 134 -2.49 2.47 5.20
CA ILE A 134 -1.78 2.02 4.00
C ILE A 134 -2.18 2.88 2.79
N TYR A 135 -3.46 3.23 2.66
CA TYR A 135 -3.95 4.07 1.58
C TYR A 135 -3.34 5.48 1.62
N ILE A 136 -3.33 6.13 2.79
CA ILE A 136 -2.72 7.45 2.96
C ILE A 136 -1.21 7.40 2.69
N CYS A 137 -0.51 6.37 3.19
CA CYS A 137 0.91 6.17 2.93
C CYS A 137 1.20 5.99 1.43
N LEU A 138 0.38 5.22 0.73
CA LEU A 138 0.53 5.03 -0.73
C LEU A 138 0.33 6.33 -1.50
N ILE A 139 -0.65 7.15 -1.10
CA ILE A 139 -0.87 8.49 -1.67
C ILE A 139 0.37 9.35 -1.46
N ALA A 140 0.85 9.45 -0.22
CA ALA A 140 1.99 10.29 0.13
C ALA A 140 3.25 9.88 -0.65
N VAL A 141 3.58 8.58 -0.65
CA VAL A 141 4.73 8.04 -1.40
C VAL A 141 4.54 8.25 -2.91
N GLY A 142 3.33 8.01 -3.43
CA GLY A 142 3.02 8.22 -4.84
C GLY A 142 3.24 9.67 -5.28
N LEU A 143 2.75 10.64 -4.50
CA LEU A 143 2.88 12.08 -4.81
C LEU A 143 4.33 12.58 -4.73
N VAL A 144 5.15 11.96 -3.89
CA VAL A 144 6.58 12.29 -3.79
C VAL A 144 7.38 11.69 -4.95
N LEU A 145 7.07 10.45 -5.35
CA LEU A 145 7.89 9.73 -6.33
C LEU A 145 7.49 9.97 -7.78
N PHE A 146 6.19 10.19 -8.06
CA PHE A 146 5.67 10.22 -9.43
C PHE A 146 5.02 11.54 -9.79
N GLU A 147 4.87 11.77 -11.08
CA GLU A 147 4.11 12.90 -11.59
C GLU A 147 2.64 12.82 -11.14
N ARG A 148 2.06 13.95 -10.78
CA ARG A 148 0.67 14.06 -10.31
C ARG A 148 -0.33 13.37 -11.24
N LYS A 149 -0.10 13.39 -12.55
CA LYS A 149 -0.97 12.75 -13.55
C LYS A 149 -1.06 11.23 -13.35
N ILE A 150 0.07 10.57 -13.09
CA ILE A 150 0.14 9.12 -12.86
C ILE A 150 -0.60 8.79 -11.57
N VAL A 151 -0.33 9.56 -10.52
CA VAL A 151 -0.94 9.34 -9.20
C VAL A 151 -2.45 9.53 -9.25
N TYR A 152 -2.94 10.62 -9.84
CA TYR A 152 -4.39 10.86 -9.94
C TYR A 152 -5.11 9.84 -10.82
N ALA A 153 -4.50 9.43 -11.95
CA ALA A 153 -5.07 8.42 -12.84
C ALA A 153 -5.36 7.09 -12.13
N MET A 154 -4.59 6.77 -11.09
CA MET A 154 -4.73 5.53 -10.33
C MET A 154 -5.49 5.70 -9.01
N LEU A 155 -5.33 6.84 -8.34
CA LEU A 155 -5.99 7.13 -7.07
C LEU A 155 -7.50 7.33 -7.22
N VAL A 156 -7.93 8.02 -8.28
CA VAL A 156 -9.36 8.29 -8.49
C VAL A 156 -10.16 7.00 -8.60
N PRO A 157 -9.80 6.02 -9.45
CA PRO A 157 -10.50 4.74 -9.50
C PRO A 157 -10.45 3.97 -8.17
N ALA A 158 -9.31 4.01 -7.46
CA ALA A 158 -9.17 3.35 -6.17
C ALA A 158 -10.11 3.95 -5.11
N THR A 159 -10.15 5.28 -5.01
CA THR A 159 -11.05 5.99 -4.11
C THR A 159 -12.51 5.68 -4.44
N CYS A 160 -12.88 5.72 -5.73
CA CYS A 160 -14.22 5.38 -6.18
C CYS A 160 -14.58 3.93 -5.79
N PHE A 161 -13.68 2.97 -6.02
CA PHE A 161 -13.89 1.57 -5.65
C PHE A 161 -14.08 1.39 -4.14
N LEU A 162 -13.19 1.96 -3.32
CA LEU A 162 -13.27 1.85 -1.86
C LEU A 162 -14.53 2.52 -1.32
N THR A 163 -14.87 3.72 -1.81
CA THR A 163 -16.09 4.43 -1.41
C THR A 163 -17.34 3.65 -1.80
N PHE A 164 -17.39 3.14 -3.02
CA PHE A 164 -18.52 2.36 -3.52
C PHE A 164 -18.67 1.04 -2.76
N SER A 165 -17.56 0.32 -2.51
CA SER A 165 -17.58 -0.90 -1.69
C SER A 165 -18.03 -0.62 -0.27
N GLY A 166 -17.58 0.50 0.34
CA GLY A 166 -18.04 0.94 1.65
C GLY A 166 -19.53 1.25 1.69
N TYR A 167 -20.04 1.93 0.65
CA TYR A 167 -21.48 2.22 0.52
C TYR A 167 -22.30 0.94 0.37
N LEU A 168 -21.88 -0.02 -0.48
CA LEU A 168 -22.57 -1.29 -0.64
C LEU A 168 -22.57 -2.12 0.65
N SER A 169 -21.49 -2.05 1.44
CA SER A 169 -21.44 -2.69 2.75
C SER A 169 -22.34 -2.00 3.77
N PHE A 170 -22.49 -0.69 3.69
CA PHE A 170 -23.38 0.08 4.57
C PHE A 170 -24.88 -0.26 4.34
N ILE A 171 -25.27 -0.57 3.10
CA ILE A 171 -26.65 -0.96 2.74
C ILE A 171 -26.84 -2.49 2.75
N ASP A 172 -25.93 -3.24 3.37
CA ASP A 172 -25.95 -4.70 3.52
C ASP A 172 -26.06 -5.51 2.21
N VAL A 173 -25.64 -4.93 1.08
CA VAL A 173 -25.59 -5.65 -0.22
C VAL A 173 -24.38 -6.57 -0.30
N ILE A 174 -23.26 -6.18 0.28
CA ILE A 174 -22.05 -6.99 0.39
C ILE A 174 -21.57 -7.05 1.84
N PRO A 175 -20.95 -8.16 2.27
CA PRO A 175 -20.44 -8.27 3.63
C PRO A 175 -19.31 -7.28 3.84
N TYR A 176 -19.32 -6.58 4.97
CA TYR A 176 -18.18 -5.80 5.42
C TYR A 176 -17.11 -6.72 5.99
N ALA A 177 -15.84 -6.50 5.64
CA ALA A 177 -14.73 -7.31 6.11
C ALA A 177 -14.97 -8.83 5.98
N PRO A 178 -15.21 -9.36 4.77
CA PRO A 178 -15.70 -10.73 4.58
C PRO A 178 -14.77 -11.82 5.12
N ILE A 179 -13.51 -11.48 5.42
CA ILE A 179 -12.55 -12.41 6.00
C ILE A 179 -12.85 -12.73 7.48
N PHE A 180 -13.53 -11.83 8.19
CA PHE A 180 -13.86 -12.00 9.60
C PHE A 180 -15.28 -12.55 9.78
N GLN A 181 -15.43 -13.56 10.62
CA GLN A 181 -16.73 -14.07 11.05
C GLN A 181 -17.20 -13.25 12.26
N ILE A 182 -17.62 -12.01 11.99
CA ILE A 182 -18.11 -11.12 13.05
C ILE A 182 -19.64 -11.21 13.04
N ASP A 183 -20.21 -11.67 14.15
CA ASP A 183 -21.64 -11.57 14.37
C ASP A 183 -22.06 -10.11 14.29
N GLY A 184 -23.07 -9.80 13.48
CA GLY A 184 -23.46 -8.42 13.13
C GLY A 184 -23.75 -7.48 14.31
N GLN A 185 -23.96 -8.03 15.53
CA GLN A 185 -24.13 -7.24 16.75
C GLN A 185 -22.84 -6.59 17.27
N LEU A 186 -21.68 -7.18 17.02
CA LEU A 186 -20.37 -6.61 17.42
C LEU A 186 -19.99 -5.38 16.57
N PHE A 187 -20.51 -5.31 15.35
CA PHE A 187 -20.29 -4.18 14.43
C PHE A 187 -20.98 -2.89 14.88
N LEU A 188 -22.17 -3.01 15.49
CA LEU A 188 -22.97 -1.88 15.98
C LEU A 188 -22.40 -1.29 17.28
N ASN A 189 -21.55 -1.98 17.99
CA ASN A 189 -21.01 -1.53 19.28
C ASN A 189 -19.82 -0.57 19.18
N GLY A 190 -19.50 -0.03 18.00
CA GLY A 190 -18.51 1.05 17.84
C GLY A 190 -17.07 0.70 18.23
N PHE A 191 -16.81 -0.51 18.74
CA PHE A 191 -15.50 -0.91 19.25
C PHE A 191 -14.41 -0.92 18.15
N TRP A 192 -14.79 -1.22 16.92
CA TRP A 192 -13.88 -1.27 15.77
C TRP A 192 -13.61 0.11 15.14
N LEU A 193 -14.34 1.14 15.55
CA LEU A 193 -14.07 2.52 15.14
C LEU A 193 -13.06 3.22 16.07
N LEU A 194 -12.77 2.64 17.23
CA LEU A 194 -11.91 3.22 18.25
C LEU A 194 -10.65 2.38 18.57
N SER A 195 -10.54 1.19 18.06
CA SER A 195 -9.35 0.32 18.17
C SER A 195 -8.53 0.30 16.88
#